data_c25e5c7c84b0434343f230944df9d810
#
_entry.id   c25e5c7c84b0434343f230944df9d810
#
_cell.length_a   1.000
_cell.length_b   1.000
_cell.length_c   1.000
_cell.angle_alpha   90.00
_cell.angle_beta   90.00
_cell.angle_gamma   90.00
#
_symmetry.space_group_name_H-M   'P 1'
#
loop_
_entity.id
_entity.type
_entity.pdbx_description
1 polymer ?
#
loop_
_entity_poly.entity_id
_entity_poly.type
_entity_poly.pdbx_seq_one_letter_code
_entity_poly.pdbx_strand_id
1 'polypeptide(L)'
;MNINLENYYSTRKSVFERIQDASTATKVLMSLLMACLTGIMAQIIIPLPWTPVPVTAQTFAVLCSGLFLGKKYGCLSQILYIVLGVAFIPWFGGMTGGLDVLLGSTGGFLIGFVIASYFIGLITEKYADARNFKKMAAVIGIANFALIYIPGLAGLALWFYLTQGI
;
A
#
# COMPACT_ATOMS: atom_id res chain seq x y z
N MET A 1 -17.42 29.45 5.76
CA MET A 1 -17.81 28.36 4.82
C MET A 1 -18.14 27.14 5.67
N ASN A 2 -19.43 26.96 6.03
CA ASN A 2 -19.86 25.79 6.81
C ASN A 2 -19.87 24.58 5.87
N ILE A 3 -18.82 23.78 5.91
CA ILE A 3 -18.83 22.47 5.29
C ILE A 3 -19.86 21.66 6.05
N ASN A 4 -20.95 21.30 5.39
CA ASN A 4 -21.99 20.47 5.99
C ASN A 4 -21.39 19.07 6.18
N LEU A 5 -20.91 18.78 7.39
CA LEU A 5 -20.22 17.55 7.76
C LEU A 5 -21.07 16.31 7.48
N GLU A 6 -22.39 16.41 7.59
CA GLU A 6 -23.31 15.32 7.26
C GLU A 6 -23.27 14.96 5.77
N ASN A 7 -23.27 15.97 4.88
CA ASN A 7 -23.11 15.74 3.44
C ASN A 7 -21.74 15.14 3.10
N TYR A 8 -20.69 15.55 3.79
CA TYR A 8 -19.36 15.00 3.60
C TYR A 8 -19.30 13.51 4.00
N TYR A 9 -19.86 13.15 5.15
CA TYR A 9 -19.90 11.77 5.61
C TYR A 9 -20.81 10.88 4.74
N SER A 10 -21.96 11.39 4.30
CA SER A 10 -22.87 10.65 3.42
C SER A 10 -22.24 10.39 2.04
N THR A 11 -21.53 11.37 1.48
CA THR A 11 -20.84 11.20 0.19
C THR A 11 -19.72 10.17 0.27
N ARG A 12 -18.90 10.20 1.33
CA ARG A 12 -17.83 9.21 1.52
C ARG A 12 -18.36 7.79 1.69
N LYS A 13 -19.47 7.64 2.44
CA LYS A 13 -20.15 6.35 2.61
C LYS A 13 -20.67 5.83 1.27
N SER A 14 -21.30 6.69 0.48
CA SER A 14 -21.86 6.31 -0.81
C SER A 14 -20.81 5.89 -1.83
N VAL A 15 -19.64 6.53 -1.86
CA VAL A 15 -18.53 6.16 -2.76
C VAL A 15 -17.98 4.77 -2.41
N PHE A 16 -17.73 4.51 -1.12
CA PHE A 16 -17.23 3.21 -0.69
C PHE A 16 -18.25 2.09 -0.99
N GLU A 17 -19.53 2.31 -0.67
CA GLU A 17 -20.60 1.35 -0.94
C GLU A 17 -20.72 1.06 -2.46
N ARG A 18 -20.67 2.09 -3.32
CA ARG A 18 -20.68 1.91 -4.78
C ARG A 18 -19.51 1.05 -5.29
N ILE A 19 -18.31 1.21 -4.70
CA ILE A 19 -17.17 0.37 -5.05
C ILE A 19 -17.39 -1.06 -4.56
N GLN A 20 -17.95 -1.25 -3.36
CA GLN A 20 -18.23 -2.58 -2.83
C GLN A 20 -19.36 -3.30 -3.58
N ASP A 21 -20.29 -2.57 -4.16
CA ASP A 21 -21.41 -3.12 -4.96
C ASP A 21 -21.06 -3.31 -6.44
N ALA A 22 -19.89 -2.81 -6.88
CA ALA A 22 -19.42 -2.94 -8.25
C ALA A 22 -19.20 -4.42 -8.64
N SER A 23 -19.25 -4.70 -9.94
CA SER A 23 -18.96 -6.05 -10.45
C SER A 23 -17.55 -6.53 -10.09
N THR A 24 -17.35 -7.84 -10.01
CA THR A 24 -16.02 -8.42 -9.76
C THR A 24 -14.99 -7.95 -10.79
N ALA A 25 -15.37 -7.85 -12.06
CA ALA A 25 -14.48 -7.38 -13.12
C ALA A 25 -14.06 -5.91 -12.88
N THR A 26 -14.98 -5.05 -12.47
CA THR A 26 -14.68 -3.65 -12.13
C THR A 26 -13.72 -3.56 -10.94
N LYS A 27 -13.92 -4.37 -9.91
CA LYS A 27 -13.03 -4.39 -8.72
C LYS A 27 -11.62 -4.87 -9.06
N VAL A 28 -11.49 -5.87 -9.93
CA VAL A 28 -10.19 -6.35 -10.41
C VAL A 28 -9.50 -5.26 -11.24
N LEU A 29 -10.24 -4.59 -12.13
CA LEU A 29 -9.70 -3.46 -12.89
C LEU A 29 -9.22 -2.32 -11.97
N MET A 30 -10.00 -1.98 -10.95
CA MET A 30 -9.59 -1.00 -9.93
C MET A 30 -8.35 -1.44 -9.16
N SER A 31 -8.22 -2.75 -8.85
CA SER A 31 -7.00 -3.28 -8.22
C SER A 31 -5.79 -3.11 -9.12
N LEU A 32 -5.93 -3.34 -10.43
CA LEU A 32 -4.86 -3.12 -11.40
C LEU A 32 -4.49 -1.62 -11.50
N LEU A 33 -5.48 -0.73 -11.54
CA LEU A 33 -5.24 0.73 -11.54
C LEU A 33 -4.50 1.18 -10.28
N MET A 34 -4.82 0.63 -9.10
CA MET A 34 -4.10 0.92 -7.86
C MET A 34 -2.68 0.33 -7.87
N ALA A 35 -2.46 -0.82 -8.49
CA ALA A 35 -1.11 -1.36 -8.71
C ALA A 35 -0.28 -0.42 -9.61
N CYS A 36 -0.86 0.08 -10.70
CA CYS A 36 -0.22 1.09 -11.56
C CYS A 36 0.09 2.38 -10.79
N LEU A 37 -0.85 2.86 -9.98
CA LEU A 37 -0.62 4.03 -9.13
C LEU A 37 0.55 3.81 -8.16
N THR A 38 0.64 2.62 -7.55
CA THR A 38 1.77 2.26 -6.68
C THR A 38 3.08 2.29 -7.45
N GLY A 39 3.11 1.79 -8.69
CA GLY A 39 4.29 1.83 -9.57
C GLY A 39 4.69 3.26 -9.97
N ILE A 40 3.72 4.13 -10.26
CA ILE A 40 3.98 5.56 -10.54
C ILE A 40 4.54 6.26 -9.29
N MET A 41 3.93 6.03 -8.13
CA MET A 41 4.39 6.60 -6.86
C MET A 41 5.75 6.05 -6.41
N ALA A 42 6.15 4.88 -6.90
CA ALA A 42 7.47 4.32 -6.70
C ALA A 42 8.59 5.15 -7.34
N GLN A 43 8.27 5.96 -8.35
CA GLN A 43 9.27 6.81 -9.02
C GLN A 43 9.51 8.13 -8.28
N ILE A 44 8.67 8.48 -7.32
CA ILE A 44 8.91 9.60 -6.42
C ILE A 44 9.82 9.12 -5.29
N ILE A 45 11.11 9.38 -5.42
CA ILE A 45 12.18 8.83 -4.59
C ILE A 45 12.93 9.94 -3.88
N ILE A 46 13.11 9.79 -2.57
CA ILE A 46 14.01 10.60 -1.76
C ILE A 46 15.12 9.67 -1.25
N PRO A 47 16.31 9.71 -1.85
CA PRO A 47 17.43 8.88 -1.42
C PRO A 47 17.90 9.31 -0.03
N LEU A 48 18.25 8.34 0.80
CA LEU A 48 18.80 8.60 2.13
C LEU A 48 20.28 8.16 2.17
N PRO A 49 21.22 9.01 2.65
CA PRO A 49 22.65 8.70 2.56
C PRO A 49 23.12 7.58 3.50
N TRP A 50 22.31 7.21 4.50
CA TRP A 50 22.67 6.21 5.53
C TRP A 50 21.98 4.86 5.35
N THR A 51 21.16 4.67 4.34
CA THR A 51 20.46 3.41 4.09
C THR A 51 20.27 3.16 2.60
N PRO A 52 20.36 1.91 2.13
CA PRO A 52 20.09 1.57 0.74
C PRO A 52 18.61 1.65 0.37
N VAL A 53 17.72 1.79 1.37
CA VAL A 53 16.27 1.88 1.16
C VAL A 53 15.86 3.36 1.12
N PRO A 54 15.44 3.87 -0.03
CA PRO A 54 14.96 5.24 -0.15
C PRO A 54 13.55 5.41 0.43
N VAL A 55 13.19 6.63 0.78
CA VAL A 55 11.79 7.00 1.04
C VAL A 55 11.09 7.20 -0.29
N THR A 56 9.90 6.61 -0.44
CA THR A 56 9.11 6.72 -1.68
C THR A 56 7.66 7.08 -1.37
N ALA A 57 6.95 7.61 -2.37
CA ALA A 57 5.53 7.88 -2.25
C ALA A 57 4.65 6.63 -2.38
N GLN A 58 5.23 5.44 -2.56
CA GLN A 58 4.51 4.16 -2.67
C GLN A 58 3.53 3.92 -1.52
N THR A 59 3.98 4.19 -0.29
CA THR A 59 3.18 3.97 0.91
C THR A 59 1.84 4.68 0.86
N PHE A 60 1.78 5.87 0.27
CA PHE A 60 0.52 6.58 0.06
C PHE A 60 -0.46 5.77 -0.82
N ALA A 61 -0.01 5.26 -1.96
CA ALA A 61 -0.84 4.45 -2.85
C ALA A 61 -1.29 3.14 -2.20
N VAL A 62 -0.40 2.48 -1.44
CA VAL A 62 -0.68 1.28 -0.67
C VAL A 62 -1.80 1.51 0.35
N LEU A 63 -1.70 2.58 1.14
CA LEU A 63 -2.69 2.94 2.15
C LEU A 63 -4.04 3.29 1.50
N CYS A 64 -4.02 4.02 0.38
CA CYS A 64 -5.22 4.32 -0.41
C CYS A 64 -5.87 3.06 -0.98
N SER A 65 -5.11 2.07 -1.43
CA SER A 65 -5.65 0.83 -1.99
C SER A 65 -6.52 0.08 -0.98
N GLY A 66 -6.03 -0.09 0.26
CA GLY A 66 -6.82 -0.69 1.34
C GLY A 66 -8.05 0.13 1.71
N LEU A 67 -7.89 1.47 1.77
CA LEU A 67 -8.95 2.39 2.15
C LEU A 67 -10.13 2.40 1.17
N PHE A 68 -9.85 2.38 -0.14
CA PHE A 68 -10.88 2.49 -1.18
C PHE A 68 -11.42 1.15 -1.64
N LEU A 69 -10.55 0.14 -1.82
CA LEU A 69 -10.94 -1.15 -2.38
C LEU A 69 -11.31 -2.20 -1.33
N GLY A 70 -11.05 -1.92 -0.05
CA GLY A 70 -11.27 -2.87 1.03
C GLY A 70 -10.20 -3.96 1.10
N LYS A 71 -10.37 -4.90 2.04
CA LYS A 71 -9.32 -5.89 2.38
C LYS A 71 -8.93 -6.80 1.21
N LYS A 72 -9.91 -7.31 0.45
CA LYS A 72 -9.67 -8.28 -0.62
C LYS A 72 -8.99 -7.64 -1.84
N TYR A 73 -9.56 -6.56 -2.34
CA TYR A 73 -9.12 -5.94 -3.59
C TYR A 73 -7.98 -4.94 -3.37
N GLY A 74 -7.86 -4.35 -2.18
CA GLY A 74 -6.68 -3.58 -1.78
C GLY A 74 -5.44 -4.47 -1.67
N CYS A 75 -5.57 -5.63 -1.01
CA CYS A 75 -4.52 -6.65 -0.95
C CYS A 75 -4.15 -7.16 -2.36
N LEU A 76 -5.16 -7.48 -3.18
CA LEU A 76 -4.96 -7.92 -4.56
C LEU A 76 -4.16 -6.90 -5.38
N SER A 77 -4.42 -5.59 -5.20
CA SER A 77 -3.67 -4.56 -5.92
C SER A 77 -2.17 -4.59 -5.61
N GLN A 78 -1.78 -4.84 -4.36
CA GLN A 78 -0.38 -4.91 -3.97
C GLN A 78 0.28 -6.22 -4.41
N ILE A 79 -0.47 -7.33 -4.42
CA ILE A 79 0.00 -8.59 -5.00
C ILE A 79 0.24 -8.41 -6.51
N LEU A 80 -0.70 -7.80 -7.24
CA LEU A 80 -0.52 -7.49 -8.66
C LEU A 80 0.70 -6.59 -8.91
N TYR A 81 0.89 -5.56 -8.08
CA TYR A 81 2.06 -4.70 -8.16
C TYR A 81 3.36 -5.51 -8.04
N ILE A 82 3.47 -6.39 -7.04
CA ILE A 82 4.67 -7.21 -6.83
C ILE A 82 4.86 -8.21 -7.96
N VAL A 83 3.82 -8.98 -8.31
CA VAL A 83 3.91 -10.05 -9.32
C VAL A 83 4.28 -9.47 -10.68
N LEU A 84 3.62 -8.40 -11.11
CA LEU A 84 3.93 -7.77 -12.39
C LEU A 84 5.29 -7.09 -12.39
N GLY A 85 5.72 -6.51 -11.25
CA GLY A 85 7.05 -5.92 -11.11
C GLY A 85 8.17 -6.95 -11.14
N VAL A 86 7.95 -8.13 -10.57
CA VAL A 86 8.90 -9.25 -10.65
C VAL A 86 8.95 -9.85 -12.05
N ALA A 87 7.79 -10.00 -12.69
CA ALA A 87 7.69 -10.74 -13.96
C ALA A 87 8.06 -9.90 -15.19
N PHE A 88 7.55 -8.64 -15.29
CA PHE A 88 7.58 -7.94 -16.58
C PHE A 88 7.80 -6.42 -16.50
N ILE A 89 7.31 -5.73 -15.48
CA ILE A 89 7.22 -4.28 -15.47
C ILE A 89 8.29 -3.69 -14.55
N PRO A 90 9.25 -2.89 -15.07
CA PRO A 90 10.27 -2.22 -14.25
C PRO A 90 9.68 -0.99 -13.55
N TRP A 91 8.77 -1.19 -12.61
CA TRP A 91 8.06 -0.12 -11.91
C TRP A 91 8.33 -0.04 -10.40
N PHE A 92 9.28 -0.84 -9.90
CA PHE A 92 9.80 -0.64 -8.56
C PHE A 92 10.63 0.65 -8.48
N GLY A 93 11.02 1.06 -7.30
CA GLY A 93 11.73 2.34 -7.12
C GLY A 93 12.94 2.47 -8.04
N GLY A 94 13.04 3.60 -8.78
CA GLY A 94 14.12 3.85 -9.73
C GLY A 94 13.99 3.06 -11.03
N MET A 95 12.80 2.76 -11.50
CA MET A 95 12.53 2.00 -12.73
C MET A 95 13.18 0.61 -12.71
N THR A 96 13.25 -0.01 -11.54
CA THR A 96 13.77 -1.36 -11.36
C THR A 96 12.64 -2.39 -11.37
N GLY A 97 12.99 -3.66 -11.53
CA GLY A 97 12.07 -4.79 -11.51
C GLY A 97 12.84 -6.09 -11.33
N GLY A 98 12.11 -7.21 -11.34
CA GLY A 98 12.70 -8.52 -11.21
C GLY A 98 12.73 -9.06 -9.79
N LEU A 99 13.09 -10.34 -9.68
CA LEU A 99 13.14 -11.07 -8.41
C LEU A 99 14.22 -10.52 -7.46
N ASP A 100 15.29 -9.95 -8.03
CA ASP A 100 16.40 -9.38 -7.25
C ASP A 100 15.95 -8.23 -6.34
N VAL A 101 14.97 -7.44 -6.76
CA VAL A 101 14.40 -6.38 -5.94
C VAL A 101 13.58 -6.96 -4.77
N LEU A 102 12.82 -8.03 -5.02
CA LEU A 102 12.03 -8.70 -3.99
C LEU A 102 12.91 -9.42 -2.96
N LEU A 103 14.03 -9.99 -3.39
CA LEU A 103 15.02 -10.64 -2.52
C LEU A 103 16.08 -9.65 -1.97
N GLY A 104 16.04 -8.41 -2.41
CA GLY A 104 16.94 -7.35 -2.02
C GLY A 104 16.54 -6.62 -0.72
N SER A 105 17.21 -5.50 -0.46
CA SER A 105 17.03 -4.66 0.73
C SER A 105 15.61 -4.11 0.92
N THR A 106 14.80 -4.05 -0.15
CA THR A 106 13.44 -3.50 -0.15
C THR A 106 12.34 -4.55 -0.08
N GLY A 107 12.66 -5.84 -0.22
CA GLY A 107 11.67 -6.92 -0.31
C GLY A 107 10.74 -7.04 0.89
N GLY A 108 11.27 -6.85 2.10
CA GLY A 108 10.46 -6.85 3.32
C GLY A 108 9.38 -5.76 3.32
N PHE A 109 9.67 -4.58 2.75
CA PHE A 109 8.70 -3.50 2.61
C PHE A 109 7.59 -3.86 1.62
N LEU A 110 7.91 -4.53 0.51
CA LEU A 110 6.93 -5.00 -0.47
C LEU A 110 5.94 -6.00 0.16
N ILE A 111 6.43 -6.91 0.99
CA ILE A 111 5.56 -7.82 1.77
C ILE A 111 4.69 -7.01 2.74
N GLY A 112 5.25 -6.01 3.42
CA GLY A 112 4.54 -5.10 4.30
C GLY A 112 3.39 -4.36 3.60
N PHE A 113 3.52 -4.02 2.31
CA PHE A 113 2.47 -3.37 1.52
C PHE A 113 1.21 -4.23 1.42
N VAL A 114 1.38 -5.52 1.18
CA VAL A 114 0.26 -6.48 1.10
C VAL A 114 -0.46 -6.56 2.46
N ILE A 115 0.30 -6.68 3.54
CA ILE A 115 -0.24 -6.78 4.91
C ILE A 115 -0.96 -5.48 5.31
N ALA A 116 -0.35 -4.33 5.05
CA ALA A 116 -0.91 -3.03 5.40
C ALA A 116 -2.20 -2.72 4.64
N SER A 117 -2.23 -2.97 3.32
CA SER A 117 -3.44 -2.75 2.51
C SER A 117 -4.58 -3.67 2.94
N TYR A 118 -4.30 -4.94 3.27
CA TYR A 118 -5.29 -5.85 3.83
C TYR A 118 -5.85 -5.35 5.17
N PHE A 119 -4.97 -4.96 6.09
CA PHE A 119 -5.36 -4.49 7.41
C PHE A 119 -6.23 -3.24 7.37
N ILE A 120 -5.83 -2.23 6.58
CA ILE A 120 -6.63 -1.01 6.40
C ILE A 120 -8.00 -1.34 5.84
N GLY A 121 -8.05 -2.18 4.80
CA GLY A 121 -9.30 -2.62 4.19
C GLY A 121 -10.20 -3.37 5.18
N LEU A 122 -9.61 -4.24 6.01
CA LEU A 122 -10.34 -4.97 7.05
C LEU A 122 -11.00 -4.01 8.06
N ILE A 123 -10.24 -3.04 8.55
CA ILE A 123 -10.75 -2.05 9.51
C ILE A 123 -11.82 -1.16 8.87
N THR A 124 -11.61 -0.73 7.63
CA THR A 124 -12.56 0.11 6.90
C THR A 124 -13.88 -0.60 6.61
N GLU A 125 -13.85 -1.89 6.31
CA GLU A 125 -15.04 -2.71 6.09
C GLU A 125 -15.77 -3.01 7.40
N LYS A 126 -15.03 -3.37 8.46
CA LYS A 126 -15.62 -3.84 9.72
C LYS A 126 -16.20 -2.72 10.57
N TYR A 127 -15.56 -1.54 10.54
CA TYR A 127 -15.92 -0.43 11.42
C TYR A 127 -16.28 0.82 10.62
N ALA A 128 -17.58 1.10 10.48
CA ALA A 128 -18.06 2.33 9.82
C ALA A 128 -17.50 3.60 10.50
N ASP A 129 -17.37 3.58 11.83
CA ASP A 129 -16.79 4.65 12.64
C ASP A 129 -15.28 4.87 12.41
N ALA A 130 -14.56 3.85 11.91
CA ALA A 130 -13.13 4.00 11.60
C ALA A 130 -12.89 4.99 10.45
N ARG A 131 -13.94 5.32 9.69
CA ARG A 131 -13.89 6.36 8.63
C ARG A 131 -13.86 7.78 9.17
N ASN A 132 -13.99 7.98 10.49
CA ASN A 132 -13.72 9.26 11.12
C ASN A 132 -12.23 9.61 10.97
N PHE A 133 -11.92 10.87 10.65
CA PHE A 133 -10.55 11.34 10.36
C PHE A 133 -9.53 10.94 11.41
N LYS A 134 -9.84 11.15 12.71
CA LYS A 134 -8.91 10.82 13.81
C LYS A 134 -8.63 9.32 13.92
N LYS A 135 -9.68 8.50 13.84
CA LYS A 135 -9.55 7.03 13.91
C LYS A 135 -8.82 6.49 12.68
N MET A 136 -9.15 7.02 11.50
CA MET A 136 -8.48 6.63 10.26
C MET A 136 -7.01 7.03 10.25
N ALA A 137 -6.66 8.21 10.75
CA ALA A 137 -5.27 8.63 10.89
C ALA A 137 -4.47 7.67 11.79
N ALA A 138 -5.06 7.22 12.90
CA ALA A 138 -4.43 6.21 13.77
C ALA A 138 -4.26 4.85 13.07
N VAL A 139 -5.28 4.38 12.35
CA VAL A 139 -5.22 3.12 11.58
C VAL A 139 -4.14 3.18 10.50
N ILE A 140 -4.08 4.29 9.74
CA ILE A 140 -3.06 4.55 8.72
C ILE A 140 -1.67 4.62 9.37
N GLY A 141 -1.53 5.30 10.50
CA GLY A 141 -0.28 5.37 11.25
C GLY A 141 0.21 3.97 11.68
N ILE A 142 -0.65 3.16 12.26
CA ILE A 142 -0.31 1.78 12.65
C ILE A 142 0.07 0.96 11.41
N ALA A 143 -0.73 1.03 10.34
CA ALA A 143 -0.45 0.30 9.10
C ALA A 143 0.90 0.70 8.51
N ASN A 144 1.21 1.99 8.46
CA ASN A 144 2.47 2.49 7.93
C ASN A 144 3.64 2.08 8.82
N PHE A 145 3.63 2.47 10.10
CA PHE A 145 4.80 2.29 10.98
C PHE A 145 4.97 0.86 11.49
N ALA A 146 3.91 0.11 11.74
CA ALA A 146 4.04 -1.27 12.22
C ALA A 146 4.04 -2.28 11.06
N LEU A 147 3.03 -2.25 10.19
CA LEU A 147 2.83 -3.33 9.20
C LEU A 147 3.69 -3.20 7.94
N ILE A 148 4.19 -1.99 7.62
CA ILE A 148 5.14 -1.81 6.52
C ILE A 148 6.57 -1.83 7.06
N TYR A 149 6.88 -1.05 8.09
CA TYR A 149 8.26 -0.89 8.54
C TYR A 149 8.80 -2.09 9.34
N ILE A 150 7.99 -2.80 10.13
CA ILE A 150 8.50 -3.99 10.86
C ILE A 150 8.99 -5.06 9.89
N PRO A 151 8.17 -5.58 8.95
CA PRO A 151 8.69 -6.55 7.98
C PRO A 151 9.75 -5.95 7.06
N GLY A 152 9.66 -4.64 6.74
CA GLY A 152 10.66 -3.94 5.96
C GLY A 152 12.04 -3.94 6.61
N LEU A 153 12.12 -3.53 7.87
CA LEU A 153 13.38 -3.51 8.63
C LEU A 153 13.90 -4.92 8.93
N ALA A 154 13.01 -5.87 9.20
CA ALA A 154 13.41 -7.26 9.39
C ALA A 154 14.01 -7.85 8.10
N GLY A 155 13.40 -7.58 6.94
CA GLY A 155 13.92 -7.97 5.63
C GLY A 155 15.26 -7.28 5.30
N LEU A 156 15.39 -6.00 5.61
CA LEU A 156 16.63 -5.24 5.45
C LEU A 156 17.75 -5.81 6.33
N ALA A 157 17.47 -6.10 7.60
CA ALA A 157 18.45 -6.70 8.52
C ALA A 157 18.89 -8.09 8.03
N LEU A 158 17.94 -8.92 7.57
CA LEU A 158 18.25 -10.21 6.99
C LEU A 158 19.12 -10.08 5.73
N TRP A 159 18.83 -9.11 4.87
CA TRP A 159 19.62 -8.86 3.67
C TRP A 159 21.06 -8.44 4.01
N PHE A 160 21.25 -7.55 4.99
CA PHE A 160 22.59 -7.18 5.48
C PHE A 160 23.34 -8.39 6.05
N TYR A 161 22.68 -9.20 6.85
CA TYR A 161 23.28 -10.43 7.41
C TYR A 161 23.75 -11.38 6.31
N LEU A 162 22.94 -11.59 5.27
CA LEU A 162 23.27 -12.52 4.19
C LEU A 162 24.33 -11.97 3.21
N THR A 163 24.42 -10.66 3.03
CA THR A 163 25.31 -10.06 2.02
C THR A 163 26.61 -9.51 2.59
N GLN A 164 26.61 -9.06 3.83
CA GLN A 164 27.75 -8.40 4.45
C GLN A 164 28.26 -9.09 5.71
N GLY A 165 27.52 -10.08 6.22
CA GLY A 165 27.90 -10.84 7.42
C GLY A 165 27.82 -10.02 8.72
N ILE A 166 27.02 -8.94 8.70
CA ILE A 166 26.87 -8.00 9.83
C ILE A 166 25.53 -8.20 10.51
#